data_e4128dab64398c45b1e8d87e859c73b1
#
_entry.id   e4128dab64398c45b1e8d87e859c73b1
#
_cell.length_a   1.000
_cell.length_b   1.000
_cell.length_c   1.000
_cell.angle_alpha   90.00
_cell.angle_beta   90.00
_cell.angle_gamma   90.00
#
_symmetry.space_group_name_H-M   'P 1'
#
loop_
_entity.id
_entity.type
_entity.pdbx_description
1 polymer ?
#
loop_
_entity_poly.entity_id
_entity_poly.type
_entity_poly.pdbx_seq_one_letter_code
_entity_poly.pdbx_strand_id
1 'polypeptide(L)'
;MAFDAMFLKAMTEELAEHGKSGRIMKIHQPFSHELVLYIRKNRENKRLLISSHPSYARIQWTDDIPENPATPPMFCMLLRKYLEGAIIESITQLPNERILQFSIRGKDDIGENRFCDLFVEIMGRHSNITLVDRAKNVIVDCIKHVSPAQNSYRTLLPGATYVLPPATDKLNPFEVTSEQILDRLDFSAGRIDKQLVQNFAGFSPLLAREIVFRAGNLTADSLVAAFFEVMGLVNDHLGSAAVPNEWRIQNKEDYYFFSLRHVDAEITEFANLSTLLDHFYIGKARRDRVHQFAHDLEKLLSNELARSRLKIEKLENTLLETEKADVYRIQGELLTANLHLMERGMEEITVENFYDDMKKMTIPLDTRKTPSANAQSYFSRYQKLRNAVEVVKEQIALTKEEITYLESVESQLETSGPQDVEEIRQELAEQGYLRYKQKKGSRKKATLPAPEKYTSSTGLTILVGKNNKQNDYLTNKLARNNEYWFHVKDLPGSHVVIQSNNPDETSITEAAMIAAYYSKARLSATVPVDGTLVKHVKKPNGAKPGYVIYDNQTTYFVTPDEKLVLELKN
;
A
#
# COMPACT_ATOMS: atom_id res chain seq x y z
N MET A 1 8.44 1.97 21.12
CA MET A 1 7.52 0.92 20.63
C MET A 1 6.75 0.46 21.83
N ALA A 2 5.44 0.72 21.87
CA ALA A 2 4.55 0.38 22.99
C ALA A 2 4.47 -1.15 23.23
N PHE A 3 4.55 -1.94 22.15
CA PHE A 3 4.61 -3.39 22.25
C PHE A 3 6.02 -3.86 22.67
N ASP A 4 6.35 -3.64 23.95
CA ASP A 4 7.61 -4.07 24.57
C ASP A 4 7.48 -5.43 25.25
N ALA A 5 8.50 -5.88 25.97
CA ALA A 5 8.46 -7.18 26.64
C ALA A 5 7.48 -7.21 27.82
N MET A 6 7.24 -6.07 28.47
CA MET A 6 6.27 -5.96 29.57
C MET A 6 4.84 -6.01 29.05
N PHE A 7 4.57 -5.32 27.94
CA PHE A 7 3.29 -5.44 27.23
C PHE A 7 3.06 -6.89 26.75
N LEU A 8 4.09 -7.54 26.20
CA LEU A 8 3.99 -8.93 25.78
C LEU A 8 3.74 -9.88 26.96
N LYS A 9 4.26 -9.59 28.16
CA LYS A 9 3.97 -10.36 29.37
C LYS A 9 2.47 -10.34 29.68
N ALA A 10 1.87 -9.16 29.73
CA ALA A 10 0.44 -9.01 29.95
C ALA A 10 -0.40 -9.68 28.83
N MET A 11 -0.01 -9.49 27.57
CA MET A 11 -0.66 -10.13 26.44
C MET A 11 -0.54 -11.67 26.51
N THR A 12 0.59 -12.22 26.98
CA THR A 12 0.77 -13.67 27.08
C THR A 12 -0.28 -14.31 27.99
N GLU A 13 -0.64 -13.67 29.09
CA GLU A 13 -1.66 -14.17 30.02
C GLU A 13 -3.05 -14.10 29.40
N GLU A 14 -3.40 -12.98 28.73
CA GLU A 14 -4.65 -12.87 27.99
C GLU A 14 -4.76 -13.94 26.88
N LEU A 15 -3.66 -14.22 26.19
CA LEU A 15 -3.63 -15.26 25.18
C LEU A 15 -3.75 -16.66 25.77
N ALA A 16 -3.11 -16.93 26.90
CA ALA A 16 -3.10 -18.23 27.55
C ALA A 16 -4.49 -18.61 28.10
N GLU A 17 -5.28 -17.65 28.55
CA GLU A 17 -6.64 -17.89 29.05
C GLU A 17 -7.51 -18.65 28.04
N HIS A 18 -7.50 -18.23 26.78
CA HIS A 18 -8.28 -18.86 25.71
C HIS A 18 -7.46 -19.80 24.83
N GLY A 19 -6.15 -19.61 24.71
CA GLY A 19 -5.28 -20.35 23.80
C GLY A 19 -4.81 -21.69 24.36
N LYS A 20 -4.47 -21.75 25.65
CA LYS A 20 -4.01 -22.99 26.30
C LYS A 20 -5.09 -24.06 26.26
N SER A 21 -4.74 -25.27 25.86
CA SER A 21 -5.64 -26.42 25.61
C SER A 21 -6.60 -26.21 24.42
N GLY A 22 -6.47 -25.13 23.67
CA GLY A 22 -7.24 -24.87 22.46
C GLY A 22 -6.77 -25.72 21.27
N ARG A 23 -7.72 -26.13 20.43
CA ARG A 23 -7.44 -26.84 19.18
C ARG A 23 -7.36 -25.88 18.02
N ILE A 24 -6.30 -25.95 17.22
CA ILE A 24 -6.14 -25.17 15.99
C ILE A 24 -7.02 -25.78 14.91
N MET A 25 -8.06 -25.06 14.49
CA MET A 25 -9.06 -25.56 13.53
C MET A 25 -8.71 -25.19 12.08
N LYS A 26 -8.21 -23.97 11.86
CA LYS A 26 -7.86 -23.44 10.54
C LYS A 26 -6.70 -22.46 10.66
N ILE A 27 -5.90 -22.39 9.61
CA ILE A 27 -4.79 -21.43 9.52
C ILE A 27 -4.92 -20.68 8.20
N HIS A 28 -4.87 -19.36 8.27
CA HIS A 28 -4.85 -18.46 7.13
C HIS A 28 -3.64 -17.55 7.17
N GLN A 29 -3.13 -17.20 6.02
CA GLN A 29 -2.09 -16.18 5.84
C GLN A 29 -2.63 -15.15 4.85
N PRO A 30 -3.40 -14.18 5.35
CA PRO A 30 -4.00 -13.16 4.49
C PRO A 30 -2.96 -12.28 3.81
N PHE A 31 -1.83 -12.01 4.48
CA PHE A 31 -0.74 -11.16 3.99
C PHE A 31 0.62 -11.82 4.21
N SER A 32 1.65 -11.31 3.51
CA SER A 32 3.00 -11.87 3.53
C SER A 32 3.60 -11.98 4.94
N HIS A 33 3.18 -11.13 5.88
CA HIS A 33 3.70 -11.03 7.24
C HIS A 33 2.67 -11.33 8.34
N GLU A 34 1.48 -11.80 7.99
CA GLU A 34 0.39 -12.00 8.96
C GLU A 34 -0.20 -13.39 8.85
N LEU A 35 -0.43 -14.01 10.02
CA LEU A 35 -1.15 -15.27 10.17
C LEU A 35 -2.41 -15.06 11.01
N VAL A 36 -3.47 -15.80 10.69
CA VAL A 36 -4.68 -15.89 11.50
C VAL A 36 -4.94 -17.36 11.81
N LEU A 37 -4.87 -17.72 13.10
CA LEU A 37 -5.18 -19.05 13.60
C LEU A 37 -6.59 -19.06 14.20
N TYR A 38 -7.44 -19.98 13.74
CA TYR A 38 -8.74 -20.23 14.33
C TYR A 38 -8.60 -21.28 15.42
N ILE A 39 -8.78 -20.87 16.66
CA ILE A 39 -8.59 -21.73 17.83
C ILE A 39 -9.94 -21.99 18.50
N ARG A 40 -10.24 -23.27 18.73
CA ARG A 40 -11.47 -23.71 19.39
C ARG A 40 -11.17 -24.22 20.80
N LYS A 41 -11.82 -23.61 21.80
CA LYS A 41 -11.82 -24.05 23.20
C LYS A 41 -13.23 -23.94 23.77
N ASN A 42 -13.68 -24.91 24.55
CA ASN A 42 -14.99 -24.89 25.23
C ASN A 42 -16.18 -24.55 24.30
N ARG A 43 -16.18 -25.05 23.05
CA ARG A 43 -17.15 -24.77 21.99
C ARG A 43 -17.12 -23.35 21.42
N GLU A 44 -16.27 -22.47 21.91
CA GLU A 44 -16.02 -21.15 21.34
C GLU A 44 -14.90 -21.18 20.31
N ASN A 45 -15.04 -20.36 19.26
CA ASN A 45 -14.00 -20.16 18.26
C ASN A 45 -13.47 -18.72 18.38
N LYS A 46 -12.17 -18.57 18.64
CA LYS A 46 -11.49 -17.28 18.61
C LYS A 46 -10.44 -17.25 17.52
N ARG A 47 -10.15 -16.06 17.01
CA ARG A 47 -9.13 -15.83 15.97
C ARG A 47 -7.93 -15.17 16.59
N LEU A 48 -6.76 -15.79 16.44
CA LEU A 48 -5.49 -15.26 16.88
C LEU A 48 -4.77 -14.65 15.66
N LEU A 49 -4.59 -13.35 15.67
CA LEU A 49 -3.76 -12.64 14.69
C LEU A 49 -2.32 -12.60 15.18
N ILE A 50 -1.39 -13.00 14.31
CA ILE A 50 0.06 -12.91 14.54
C ILE A 50 0.64 -12.12 13.37
N SER A 51 1.26 -10.97 13.65
CA SER A 51 1.88 -10.11 12.64
C SER A 51 3.39 -9.99 12.91
N SER A 52 4.19 -10.37 11.92
CA SER A 52 5.63 -10.13 11.88
C SER A 52 6.01 -8.90 11.04
N HIS A 53 5.05 -8.00 10.82
CA HIS A 53 5.27 -6.79 10.00
C HIS A 53 6.33 -5.88 10.64
N PRO A 54 7.27 -5.29 9.87
CA PRO A 54 8.37 -4.48 10.43
C PRO A 54 7.92 -3.34 11.34
N SER A 55 6.80 -2.69 11.02
CA SER A 55 6.28 -1.54 11.77
C SER A 55 5.15 -1.89 12.75
N TYR A 56 4.42 -3.01 12.52
CA TYR A 56 3.20 -3.39 13.25
C TYR A 56 3.25 -4.82 13.79
N ALA A 57 4.45 -5.29 14.12
CA ALA A 57 4.61 -6.61 14.73
C ALA A 57 3.83 -6.67 16.05
N ARG A 58 2.93 -7.65 16.16
CA ARG A 58 2.04 -7.83 17.30
C ARG A 58 1.38 -9.20 17.30
N ILE A 59 0.77 -9.54 18.40
CA ILE A 59 -0.07 -10.73 18.54
C ILE A 59 -1.28 -10.39 19.41
N GLN A 60 -2.47 -10.83 19.02
CA GLN A 60 -3.72 -10.52 19.72
C GLN A 60 -4.86 -11.43 19.27
N TRP A 61 -5.89 -11.56 20.09
CA TRP A 61 -7.21 -11.99 19.59
C TRP A 61 -7.80 -10.91 18.68
N THR A 62 -8.54 -11.30 17.66
CA THR A 62 -9.12 -10.32 16.73
C THR A 62 -10.51 -10.73 16.26
N ASP A 63 -11.36 -9.73 16.09
CA ASP A 63 -12.64 -9.86 15.41
C ASP A 63 -12.59 -9.46 13.94
N ASP A 64 -11.50 -8.83 13.51
CA ASP A 64 -11.24 -8.54 12.10
C ASP A 64 -11.08 -9.83 11.27
N ILE A 65 -11.71 -9.85 10.09
CA ILE A 65 -11.63 -10.97 9.16
C ILE A 65 -11.01 -10.46 7.86
N PRO A 66 -9.68 -10.47 7.77
CA PRO A 66 -9.02 -10.07 6.55
C PRO A 66 -9.31 -11.04 5.42
N GLU A 67 -9.42 -10.52 4.20
CA GLU A 67 -9.59 -11.33 3.01
C GLU A 67 -8.34 -12.21 2.75
N ASN A 68 -8.60 -13.46 2.41
CA ASN A 68 -7.54 -14.42 2.13
C ASN A 68 -7.19 -14.40 0.64
N PRO A 69 -5.91 -14.56 0.28
CA PRO A 69 -5.50 -14.70 -1.10
C PRO A 69 -6.11 -15.96 -1.72
N ALA A 70 -6.41 -15.92 -3.02
CA ALA A 70 -7.00 -17.04 -3.76
C ALA A 70 -6.13 -18.32 -3.67
N THR A 71 -4.82 -18.16 -3.49
CA THR A 71 -3.87 -19.27 -3.29
C THR A 71 -3.08 -19.00 -2.02
N PRO A 72 -3.18 -19.87 -1.01
CA PRO A 72 -2.41 -19.72 0.23
C PRO A 72 -0.90 -19.75 -0.05
N PRO A 73 -0.10 -18.92 0.65
CA PRO A 73 1.37 -18.98 0.59
C PRO A 73 1.92 -20.34 1.07
N MET A 74 3.13 -20.68 0.65
CA MET A 74 3.76 -21.96 0.99
C MET A 74 3.87 -22.19 2.51
N PHE A 75 4.29 -21.16 3.25
CA PHE A 75 4.39 -21.24 4.72
C PHE A 75 3.03 -21.55 5.37
N CYS A 76 1.94 -20.95 4.89
CA CYS A 76 0.59 -21.27 5.35
C CYS A 76 0.22 -22.73 5.09
N MET A 77 0.53 -23.26 3.92
CA MET A 77 0.26 -24.65 3.57
C MET A 77 1.03 -25.63 4.45
N LEU A 78 2.26 -25.28 4.76
CA LEU A 78 3.10 -26.06 5.66
C LEU A 78 2.56 -26.01 7.09
N LEU A 79 2.20 -24.84 7.62
CA LEU A 79 1.59 -24.71 8.94
C LEU A 79 0.30 -25.53 9.04
N ARG A 80 -0.55 -25.53 8.00
CA ARG A 80 -1.76 -26.37 7.96
C ARG A 80 -1.42 -27.86 8.12
N LYS A 81 -0.43 -28.34 7.35
CA LYS A 81 0.01 -29.74 7.44
C LYS A 81 0.47 -30.14 8.83
N TYR A 82 1.12 -29.24 9.55
CA TYR A 82 1.74 -29.54 10.84
C TYR A 82 0.83 -29.26 12.04
N LEU A 83 -0.03 -28.22 11.94
CA LEU A 83 -0.72 -27.65 13.11
C LEU A 83 -2.25 -27.72 13.04
N GLU A 84 -2.89 -27.91 11.86
CA GLU A 84 -4.36 -28.06 11.83
C GLU A 84 -4.76 -29.35 12.55
N GLY A 85 -5.73 -29.22 13.46
CA GLY A 85 -6.16 -30.29 14.35
C GLY A 85 -5.33 -30.48 15.62
N ALA A 86 -4.16 -29.83 15.72
CA ALA A 86 -3.28 -29.91 16.88
C ALA A 86 -3.79 -29.09 18.08
N ILE A 87 -3.28 -29.42 19.27
CA ILE A 87 -3.64 -28.79 20.55
C ILE A 87 -2.46 -27.95 21.04
N ILE A 88 -2.74 -26.72 21.48
CA ILE A 88 -1.77 -25.84 22.12
C ILE A 88 -1.62 -26.28 23.58
N GLU A 89 -0.45 -26.79 23.95
CA GLU A 89 -0.16 -27.24 25.30
C GLU A 89 0.16 -26.09 26.24
N SER A 90 0.95 -25.13 25.76
CA SER A 90 1.31 -23.93 26.52
C SER A 90 1.59 -22.75 25.59
N ILE A 91 1.43 -21.54 26.13
CA ILE A 91 1.83 -20.27 25.54
C ILE A 91 2.70 -19.60 26.59
N THR A 92 3.98 -19.39 26.29
CA THR A 92 4.96 -18.86 27.26
C THR A 92 5.81 -17.79 26.59
N GLN A 93 6.04 -16.69 27.30
CA GLN A 93 7.03 -15.70 26.90
C GLN A 93 8.42 -16.16 27.36
N LEU A 94 9.44 -16.02 26.54
CA LEU A 94 10.82 -16.16 26.98
C LEU A 94 11.17 -15.02 27.93
N PRO A 95 11.90 -15.30 29.04
CA PRO A 95 12.12 -14.33 30.12
C PRO A 95 12.62 -12.98 29.60
N ASN A 96 11.86 -11.94 29.85
CA ASN A 96 12.14 -10.54 29.49
C ASN A 96 12.42 -10.27 28.00
N GLU A 97 12.10 -11.21 27.11
CA GLU A 97 12.27 -11.09 25.67
C GLU A 97 10.91 -10.84 24.98
N ARG A 98 10.96 -10.29 23.78
CA ARG A 98 9.76 -10.12 22.93
C ARG A 98 9.55 -11.35 22.04
N ILE A 99 9.60 -12.52 22.67
CA ILE A 99 9.46 -13.82 22.01
C ILE A 99 8.41 -14.64 22.75
N LEU A 100 7.39 -15.08 22.02
CA LEU A 100 6.42 -16.06 22.47
C LEU A 100 6.73 -17.43 21.89
N GLN A 101 6.61 -18.46 22.72
CA GLN A 101 6.65 -19.86 22.33
C GLN A 101 5.29 -20.49 22.55
N PHE A 102 4.71 -21.03 21.48
CA PHE A 102 3.56 -21.90 21.53
C PHE A 102 4.04 -23.35 21.46
N SER A 103 3.88 -24.09 22.51
CA SER A 103 4.15 -25.54 22.54
C SER A 103 2.92 -26.27 22.04
N ILE A 104 3.06 -27.01 20.95
CA ILE A 104 1.93 -27.59 20.24
C ILE A 104 2.13 -29.08 20.06
N ARG A 105 1.05 -29.84 20.35
CA ARG A 105 1.00 -31.29 20.14
C ARG A 105 -0.03 -31.62 19.05
N GLY A 106 0.48 -32.20 17.98
CA GLY A 106 -0.32 -32.70 16.85
C GLY A 106 -0.12 -34.22 16.66
N LYS A 107 -0.61 -34.67 15.51
CA LYS A 107 -0.34 -36.02 15.02
C LYS A 107 0.34 -35.94 13.67
N ASP A 108 1.20 -36.88 13.36
CA ASP A 108 1.81 -37.05 12.04
C ASP A 108 0.89 -37.86 11.10
N ASP A 109 1.38 -38.13 9.89
CA ASP A 109 0.63 -38.82 8.83
C ASP A 109 0.34 -40.31 9.18
N ILE A 110 1.05 -40.89 10.16
CA ILE A 110 0.85 -42.28 10.66
C ILE A 110 0.11 -42.32 12.01
N GLY A 111 -0.30 -41.15 12.54
CA GLY A 111 -1.08 -41.05 13.77
C GLY A 111 -0.27 -40.97 15.06
N GLU A 112 1.08 -40.93 15.01
CA GLU A 112 1.92 -40.72 16.16
C GLU A 112 1.94 -39.26 16.63
N ASN A 113 2.26 -39.07 17.92
CA ASN A 113 2.32 -37.70 18.46
C ASN A 113 3.54 -36.97 17.91
N ARG A 114 3.27 -35.79 17.33
CA ARG A 114 4.27 -34.84 16.87
C ARG A 114 4.26 -33.60 17.75
N PHE A 115 5.42 -33.18 18.21
CA PHE A 115 5.59 -32.00 19.04
C PHE A 115 6.31 -30.91 18.26
N CYS A 116 5.67 -29.73 18.15
CA CYS A 116 6.24 -28.58 17.48
C CYS A 116 6.21 -27.37 18.43
N ASP A 117 7.15 -26.45 18.22
CA ASP A 117 7.13 -25.13 18.83
C ASP A 117 6.96 -24.06 17.74
N LEU A 118 5.99 -23.19 17.94
CA LEU A 118 5.82 -22.00 17.09
C LEU A 118 6.37 -20.79 17.85
N PHE A 119 7.51 -20.28 17.40
CA PHE A 119 8.11 -19.08 17.96
C PHE A 119 7.62 -17.85 17.22
N VAL A 120 7.16 -16.86 18.00
CA VAL A 120 6.71 -15.55 17.50
C VAL A 120 7.64 -14.49 18.07
N GLU A 121 8.50 -13.94 17.22
CA GLU A 121 9.49 -12.92 17.57
C GLU A 121 8.96 -11.55 17.18
N ILE A 122 8.77 -10.62 18.13
CA ILE A 122 8.23 -9.27 17.93
C ILE A 122 9.35 -8.25 18.10
N MET A 123 10.20 -8.11 17.08
CA MET A 123 11.45 -7.32 17.12
C MET A 123 11.52 -6.28 15.98
N GLY A 124 10.39 -5.64 15.64
CA GLY A 124 10.32 -4.66 14.55
C GLY A 124 10.73 -5.28 13.21
N ARG A 125 11.72 -4.72 12.52
CA ARG A 125 12.18 -5.25 11.22
C ARG A 125 12.70 -6.69 11.29
N HIS A 126 13.13 -7.16 12.48
CA HIS A 126 13.63 -8.50 12.70
C HIS A 126 12.56 -9.48 13.22
N SER A 127 11.29 -9.04 13.28
CA SER A 127 10.18 -9.91 13.65
C SER A 127 10.05 -11.09 12.70
N ASN A 128 9.77 -12.27 13.27
CA ASN A 128 9.62 -13.51 12.51
C ASN A 128 8.60 -14.45 13.17
N ILE A 129 8.12 -15.43 12.43
CA ILE A 129 7.28 -16.53 12.91
C ILE A 129 7.94 -17.80 12.41
N THR A 130 8.39 -18.65 13.32
CA THR A 130 9.21 -19.84 13.01
C THR A 130 8.58 -21.08 13.60
N LEU A 131 8.34 -22.10 12.78
CA LEU A 131 7.91 -23.42 13.22
C LEU A 131 9.12 -24.32 13.40
N VAL A 132 9.26 -24.94 14.57
CA VAL A 132 10.38 -25.80 14.96
C VAL A 132 9.86 -27.18 15.32
N ASP A 133 10.49 -28.21 14.80
CA ASP A 133 10.32 -29.58 15.29
C ASP A 133 11.03 -29.69 16.65
N ARG A 134 10.28 -29.88 17.75
CA ARG A 134 10.80 -29.87 19.10
C ARG A 134 11.77 -31.03 19.35
N ALA A 135 11.51 -32.21 18.77
CA ALA A 135 12.33 -33.40 19.02
C ALA A 135 13.74 -33.25 18.42
N LYS A 136 13.85 -32.55 17.28
CA LYS A 136 15.11 -32.39 16.55
C LYS A 136 15.75 -31.00 16.75
N ASN A 137 15.01 -30.06 17.31
CA ASN A 137 15.36 -28.63 17.40
C ASN A 137 15.72 -28.05 16.02
N VAL A 138 14.98 -28.46 14.98
CA VAL A 138 15.21 -28.07 13.58
C VAL A 138 14.05 -27.23 13.12
N ILE A 139 14.36 -26.13 12.42
CA ILE A 139 13.38 -25.25 11.77
C ILE A 139 12.68 -26.03 10.65
N VAL A 140 11.36 -26.18 10.77
CA VAL A 140 10.52 -26.75 9.73
C VAL A 140 10.35 -25.71 8.61
N ASP A 141 9.98 -24.47 8.98
CA ASP A 141 9.96 -23.31 8.11
C ASP A 141 9.74 -22.02 8.93
N CYS A 142 9.87 -20.87 8.28
CA CYS A 142 9.60 -19.56 8.87
C CYS A 142 8.98 -18.59 7.86
N ILE A 143 8.24 -17.58 8.37
CA ILE A 143 7.53 -16.61 7.50
C ILE A 143 8.51 -15.70 6.76
N LYS A 144 9.70 -15.45 7.34
CA LYS A 144 10.81 -14.72 6.71
C LYS A 144 12.08 -15.57 6.76
N HIS A 145 12.61 -15.91 5.62
CA HIS A 145 13.89 -16.59 5.52
C HIS A 145 15.03 -15.61 5.77
N VAL A 146 15.98 -16.00 6.64
CA VAL A 146 17.19 -15.24 6.95
C VAL A 146 18.40 -16.11 6.66
N SER A 147 19.13 -15.77 5.62
CA SER A 147 20.33 -16.49 5.20
C SER A 147 21.56 -16.09 6.02
N PRO A 148 22.65 -16.89 6.02
CA PRO A 148 23.91 -16.54 6.67
C PRO A 148 24.51 -15.22 6.17
N ALA A 149 24.24 -14.83 4.91
CA ALA A 149 24.68 -13.56 4.35
C ALA A 149 23.94 -12.35 4.95
N GLN A 150 22.72 -12.55 5.46
CA GLN A 150 21.90 -11.49 6.06
C GLN A 150 22.10 -11.39 7.58
N ASN A 151 22.46 -12.49 8.23
CA ASN A 151 22.72 -12.53 9.67
C ASN A 151 23.78 -13.59 9.97
N SER A 152 24.93 -13.16 10.46
CA SER A 152 26.07 -14.03 10.79
C SER A 152 25.88 -14.81 12.09
N TYR A 153 25.01 -14.35 13.00
CA TYR A 153 24.79 -15.00 14.29
C TYR A 153 23.86 -16.21 14.19
N ARG A 154 22.74 -16.07 13.46
CA ARG A 154 21.76 -17.16 13.33
C ARG A 154 21.14 -17.20 11.92
N THR A 155 20.91 -18.39 11.47
CA THR A 155 20.23 -18.70 10.20
C THR A 155 18.79 -19.13 10.50
N LEU A 156 17.81 -18.50 9.82
CA LEU A 156 16.41 -18.91 9.91
C LEU A 156 15.98 -19.43 8.52
N LEU A 157 16.30 -20.68 8.26
CA LEU A 157 15.99 -21.42 7.03
C LEU A 157 15.49 -22.83 7.38
N PRO A 158 14.66 -23.44 6.55
CA PRO A 158 14.28 -24.85 6.70
C PRO A 158 15.51 -25.76 6.84
N GLY A 159 15.47 -26.66 7.81
CA GLY A 159 16.55 -27.59 8.12
C GLY A 159 17.66 -27.05 9.03
N ALA A 160 17.73 -25.77 9.29
CA ALA A 160 18.68 -25.20 10.24
C ALA A 160 18.25 -25.44 11.70
N THR A 161 19.19 -25.51 12.61
CA THR A 161 18.92 -25.55 14.06
C THR A 161 18.35 -24.18 14.49
N TYR A 162 17.28 -24.18 15.28
CA TYR A 162 16.73 -22.94 15.83
C TYR A 162 17.61 -22.44 16.96
N VAL A 163 18.10 -21.21 16.83
CA VAL A 163 18.94 -20.54 17.83
C VAL A 163 18.21 -19.25 18.24
N LEU A 164 18.14 -19.01 19.56
CA LEU A 164 17.58 -17.77 20.11
C LEU A 164 18.46 -16.56 19.74
N PRO A 165 17.89 -15.34 19.73
CA PRO A 165 18.69 -14.13 19.64
C PRO A 165 19.80 -14.08 20.70
N PRO A 166 20.89 -13.32 20.44
CA PRO A 166 21.98 -13.25 21.40
C PRO A 166 21.50 -12.70 22.76
N ALA A 167 21.90 -13.34 23.83
CA ALA A 167 21.62 -12.86 25.17
C ALA A 167 22.28 -11.49 25.41
N THR A 168 21.63 -10.64 26.20
CA THR A 168 22.14 -9.33 26.58
C THR A 168 22.59 -9.36 28.04
N ASP A 169 23.64 -8.60 28.41
CA ASP A 169 24.09 -8.44 29.80
C ASP A 169 23.20 -7.47 30.58
N LYS A 170 21.86 -7.65 30.48
CA LYS A 170 20.88 -6.82 31.16
C LYS A 170 20.32 -7.56 32.37
N LEU A 171 20.11 -6.81 33.46
CA LEU A 171 19.51 -7.35 34.67
C LEU A 171 18.04 -7.72 34.46
N ASN A 172 17.60 -8.80 35.11
CA ASN A 172 16.18 -9.14 35.17
C ASN A 172 15.47 -8.18 36.14
N PRO A 173 14.56 -7.31 35.65
CA PRO A 173 13.94 -6.28 36.47
C PRO A 173 13.01 -6.84 37.58
N PHE A 174 12.64 -8.10 37.52
CA PHE A 174 11.81 -8.78 38.54
C PHE A 174 12.60 -9.42 39.68
N GLU A 175 13.92 -9.51 39.55
CA GLU A 175 14.80 -10.21 40.49
C GLU A 175 15.87 -9.30 41.10
N VAL A 176 15.93 -8.03 40.70
CA VAL A 176 16.96 -7.07 41.15
C VAL A 176 16.70 -6.56 42.55
N THR A 177 17.80 -6.29 43.26
CA THR A 177 17.79 -5.56 44.53
C THR A 177 17.98 -4.06 44.31
N SER A 178 17.66 -3.25 45.35
CA SER A 178 17.88 -1.80 45.32
C SER A 178 19.35 -1.44 45.06
N GLU A 179 20.29 -2.18 45.63
CA GLU A 179 21.72 -1.97 45.41
C GLU A 179 22.12 -2.22 43.96
N GLN A 180 21.66 -3.34 43.39
CA GLN A 180 21.91 -3.66 41.97
C GLN A 180 21.35 -2.65 40.99
N ILE A 181 20.19 -2.02 41.31
CA ILE A 181 19.64 -0.95 40.51
C ILE A 181 20.58 0.27 40.51
N LEU A 182 21.05 0.66 41.71
CA LEU A 182 21.90 1.83 41.88
C LEU A 182 23.30 1.64 41.29
N ASP A 183 23.88 0.43 41.41
CA ASP A 183 25.19 0.08 40.85
C ASP A 183 25.23 0.21 39.31
N ARG A 184 24.12 0.08 38.64
CA ARG A 184 24.01 0.17 37.16
C ARG A 184 23.67 1.57 36.64
N LEU A 185 23.44 2.54 37.52
CA LEU A 185 22.98 3.87 37.16
C LEU A 185 23.95 4.95 37.62
N ASP A 186 24.32 5.83 36.72
CA ASP A 186 25.14 7.02 37.01
C ASP A 186 24.26 8.27 36.96
N PHE A 187 23.97 8.84 38.13
CA PHE A 187 23.15 10.07 38.26
C PHE A 187 23.89 11.33 37.80
N SER A 188 25.20 11.26 37.61
CA SER A 188 26.04 12.37 37.12
C SER A 188 26.22 12.37 35.62
N ALA A 189 25.94 11.25 34.93
CA ALA A 189 26.21 11.07 33.51
C ALA A 189 24.96 10.72 32.70
N GLY A 190 24.50 11.66 31.91
CA GLY A 190 23.46 11.44 30.89
C GLY A 190 22.04 11.27 31.45
N ARG A 191 21.15 10.69 30.62
CA ARG A 191 19.72 10.57 30.95
C ARG A 191 19.43 9.22 31.58
N ILE A 192 18.86 9.23 32.77
CA ILE A 192 18.51 8.00 33.54
C ILE A 192 17.54 7.10 32.79
N ASP A 193 16.55 7.64 32.05
CA ASP A 193 15.62 6.84 31.23
C ASP A 193 16.35 6.00 30.16
N LYS A 194 17.44 6.52 29.58
CA LYS A 194 18.26 5.76 28.62
C LYS A 194 19.08 4.67 29.32
N GLN A 195 19.62 4.97 30.51
CA GLN A 195 20.38 3.99 31.28
C GLN A 195 19.49 2.84 31.76
N LEU A 196 18.23 3.13 32.15
CA LEU A 196 17.26 2.09 32.49
C LEU A 196 17.03 1.14 31.30
N VAL A 197 16.84 1.67 30.09
CA VAL A 197 16.67 0.83 28.88
C VAL A 197 17.94 0.03 28.56
N GLN A 198 19.13 0.56 28.83
CA GLN A 198 20.40 -0.12 28.56
C GLN A 198 20.69 -1.25 29.55
N ASN A 199 20.34 -1.07 30.82
CA ASN A 199 20.76 -1.97 31.90
C ASN A 199 19.69 -2.99 32.29
N PHE A 200 18.42 -2.80 32.01
CA PHE A 200 17.34 -3.72 32.39
C PHE A 200 16.68 -4.38 31.18
N ALA A 201 16.53 -5.69 31.26
CA ALA A 201 15.94 -6.49 30.21
C ALA A 201 14.45 -6.17 30.04
N GLY A 202 13.96 -6.13 28.81
CA GLY A 202 12.55 -5.92 28.49
C GLY A 202 12.07 -4.48 28.56
N PHE A 203 12.87 -3.53 29.02
CA PHE A 203 12.47 -2.13 29.16
C PHE A 203 12.40 -1.39 27.81
N SER A 204 11.33 -0.63 27.65
CA SER A 204 11.18 0.32 26.55
C SER A 204 11.47 1.76 27.03
N PRO A 205 11.75 2.69 26.10
CA PRO A 205 11.87 4.11 26.45
C PRO A 205 10.57 4.68 27.05
N LEU A 206 9.42 4.08 26.76
CA LEU A 206 8.13 4.48 27.30
C LEU A 206 8.04 4.16 28.80
N LEU A 207 8.34 2.91 29.16
CA LEU A 207 8.35 2.45 30.54
C LEU A 207 9.44 3.14 31.39
N ALA A 208 10.62 3.32 30.81
CA ALA A 208 11.72 4.01 31.50
C ALA A 208 11.38 5.47 31.83
N ARG A 209 10.70 6.17 30.93
CA ARG A 209 10.21 7.54 31.18
C ARG A 209 9.16 7.59 32.29
N GLU A 210 8.30 6.60 32.37
CA GLU A 210 7.31 6.50 33.43
C GLU A 210 7.96 6.36 34.80
N ILE A 211 9.01 5.51 34.91
CA ILE A 211 9.78 5.34 36.16
C ILE A 211 10.42 6.67 36.57
N VAL A 212 11.10 7.34 35.65
CA VAL A 212 11.75 8.64 35.91
C VAL A 212 10.74 9.72 36.30
N PHE A 213 9.58 9.75 35.68
CA PHE A 213 8.52 10.70 35.99
C PHE A 213 7.95 10.49 37.40
N ARG A 214 7.69 9.22 37.76
CA ARG A 214 7.19 8.88 39.12
C ARG A 214 8.21 9.17 40.20
N ALA A 215 9.49 9.08 39.91
CA ALA A 215 10.54 9.45 40.85
C ALA A 215 10.54 10.93 41.22
N GLY A 216 9.93 11.82 40.40
CA GLY A 216 9.84 13.26 40.66
C GLY A 216 11.21 13.92 40.84
N ASN A 217 11.60 14.22 42.06
CA ASN A 217 12.96 14.64 42.40
C ASN A 217 13.88 13.42 42.26
N LEU A 218 14.77 13.42 41.28
CA LEU A 218 15.55 12.27 40.85
C LEU A 218 16.69 11.98 41.85
N THR A 219 16.33 11.42 43.01
CA THR A 219 17.29 10.86 44.01
C THR A 219 17.37 9.35 43.88
N ALA A 220 18.42 8.75 44.46
CA ALA A 220 18.58 7.31 44.47
C ALA A 220 17.36 6.57 45.07
N ASP A 221 16.90 7.03 46.23
CA ASP A 221 15.75 6.42 46.93
C ASP A 221 14.45 6.58 46.17
N SER A 222 14.18 7.79 45.62
CA SER A 222 12.96 8.03 44.87
C SER A 222 12.90 7.24 43.56
N LEU A 223 14.05 7.06 42.89
CA LEU A 223 14.11 6.26 41.66
C LEU A 223 13.88 4.76 41.95
N VAL A 224 14.50 4.23 43.01
CA VAL A 224 14.29 2.85 43.43
C VAL A 224 12.85 2.59 43.84
N ALA A 225 12.23 3.51 44.58
CA ALA A 225 10.82 3.40 44.97
C ALA A 225 9.91 3.42 43.71
N ALA A 226 10.12 4.34 42.77
CA ALA A 226 9.39 4.41 41.51
C ALA A 226 9.61 3.18 40.62
N PHE A 227 10.83 2.61 40.60
CA PHE A 227 11.14 1.39 39.87
C PHE A 227 10.27 0.24 40.38
N PHE A 228 10.26 -0.02 41.68
CA PHE A 228 9.46 -1.10 42.27
C PHE A 228 7.96 -0.83 42.19
N GLU A 229 7.51 0.43 42.32
CA GLU A 229 6.11 0.79 42.07
C GLU A 229 5.66 0.38 40.65
N VAL A 230 6.42 0.77 39.63
CA VAL A 230 6.09 0.45 38.23
C VAL A 230 6.20 -1.06 37.96
N MET A 231 7.20 -1.74 38.54
CA MET A 231 7.31 -3.19 38.40
C MET A 231 6.16 -3.92 39.10
N GLY A 232 5.65 -3.39 40.21
CA GLY A 232 4.43 -3.86 40.85
C GLY A 232 3.22 -3.77 39.92
N LEU A 233 3.03 -2.65 39.24
CA LEU A 233 1.96 -2.49 38.22
C LEU A 233 2.12 -3.48 37.05
N VAL A 234 3.34 -3.74 36.62
CA VAL A 234 3.60 -4.73 35.57
C VAL A 234 3.25 -6.15 36.03
N ASN A 235 3.46 -6.49 37.29
CA ASN A 235 3.08 -7.80 37.84
C ASN A 235 1.57 -7.92 38.09
N ASP A 236 0.90 -6.83 38.45
CA ASP A 236 -0.54 -6.80 38.72
C ASP A 236 -1.37 -6.41 37.48
N HIS A 237 -0.90 -6.75 36.30
CA HIS A 237 -1.54 -6.41 35.02
C HIS A 237 -2.93 -7.04 34.81
N LEU A 238 -3.38 -7.94 35.66
CA LEU A 238 -4.75 -8.45 35.73
C LEU A 238 -5.57 -7.76 36.85
N GLY A 239 -4.96 -6.89 37.64
CA GLY A 239 -5.61 -6.15 38.72
C GLY A 239 -6.36 -4.91 38.22
N SER A 240 -7.06 -4.25 39.14
CA SER A 240 -7.89 -3.06 38.86
C SER A 240 -7.09 -1.84 38.34
N ALA A 241 -5.78 -1.84 38.45
CA ALA A 241 -4.89 -0.77 37.97
C ALA A 241 -4.43 -0.97 36.51
N ALA A 242 -4.63 -2.14 35.95
CA ALA A 242 -4.21 -2.50 34.60
C ALA A 242 -5.35 -2.24 33.59
N VAL A 243 -5.63 -0.99 33.29
CA VAL A 243 -6.62 -0.61 32.28
C VAL A 243 -5.91 -0.36 30.97
N PRO A 244 -6.08 -1.23 29.94
CA PRO A 244 -5.55 -1.01 28.62
C PRO A 244 -6.06 0.30 28.05
N ASN A 245 -5.18 1.12 27.51
CA ASN A 245 -5.56 2.44 27.04
C ASN A 245 -4.70 2.91 25.86
N GLU A 246 -5.28 3.81 25.06
CA GLU A 246 -4.59 4.58 24.03
C GLU A 246 -4.70 6.06 24.31
N TRP A 247 -3.74 6.83 23.78
CA TRP A 247 -3.74 8.29 23.88
C TRP A 247 -3.22 8.92 22.59
N ARG A 248 -3.58 10.19 22.41
CA ARG A 248 -3.14 11.02 21.29
C ARG A 248 -2.51 12.31 21.79
N ILE A 249 -1.28 12.58 21.37
CA ILE A 249 -0.59 13.86 21.59
C ILE A 249 -0.25 14.43 20.22
N GLN A 250 -0.90 15.54 19.84
CA GLN A 250 -0.78 16.15 18.51
C GLN A 250 -1.07 15.08 17.40
N ASN A 251 -0.07 14.74 16.57
CA ASN A 251 -0.20 13.76 15.49
C ASN A 251 0.40 12.37 15.85
N LYS A 252 0.72 12.15 17.14
CA LYS A 252 1.27 10.87 17.62
C LYS A 252 0.25 10.17 18.50
N GLU A 253 -0.05 8.93 18.12
CA GLU A 253 -0.89 8.01 18.89
C GLU A 253 0.00 6.90 19.42
N ASP A 254 -0.22 6.50 20.67
CA ASP A 254 0.45 5.35 21.28
C ASP A 254 -0.50 4.71 22.30
N TYR A 255 -0.12 3.57 22.86
CA TYR A 255 -0.97 2.80 23.76
C TYR A 255 -0.12 2.07 24.81
N TYR A 256 -0.75 1.66 25.92
CA TYR A 256 -0.11 0.77 26.90
C TYR A 256 -1.15 -0.05 27.67
N PHE A 257 -0.71 -1.01 28.47
CA PHE A 257 -1.59 -1.90 29.22
C PHE A 257 -1.99 -1.37 30.61
N PHE A 258 -1.42 -0.25 31.06
CA PHE A 258 -1.84 0.53 32.21
C PHE A 258 -1.63 2.02 31.95
N SER A 259 -2.31 2.88 32.75
CA SER A 259 -2.24 4.33 32.57
C SER A 259 -0.88 4.88 33.00
N LEU A 260 -0.24 5.61 32.09
CA LEU A 260 1.07 6.24 32.28
C LEU A 260 0.89 7.67 32.78
N ARG A 261 1.45 8.00 33.95
CA ARG A 261 1.32 9.34 34.57
C ARG A 261 2.10 10.43 33.84
N HIS A 262 3.17 10.07 33.11
CA HIS A 262 3.95 11.03 32.32
C HIS A 262 3.27 11.43 31.00
N VAL A 263 2.15 10.84 30.67
CA VAL A 263 1.37 11.14 29.46
C VAL A 263 0.24 12.08 29.84
N ASP A 264 0.37 13.35 29.46
CA ASP A 264 -0.68 14.36 29.62
C ASP A 264 -1.49 14.46 28.31
N ALA A 265 -2.51 13.62 28.19
CA ALA A 265 -3.35 13.51 27.00
C ALA A 265 -4.74 12.96 27.36
N GLU A 266 -5.67 13.12 26.44
CA GLU A 266 -6.95 12.42 26.51
C GLU A 266 -6.72 10.92 26.31
N ILE A 267 -7.24 10.13 27.24
CA ILE A 267 -7.05 8.68 27.31
C ILE A 267 -8.36 7.99 26.96
N THR A 268 -8.30 7.03 26.02
CA THR A 268 -9.41 6.11 25.74
C THR A 268 -9.10 4.74 26.33
N GLU A 269 -9.98 4.23 27.19
CA GLU A 269 -9.81 2.95 27.89
C GLU A 269 -10.51 1.81 27.14
N PHE A 270 -9.96 0.59 27.26
CA PHE A 270 -10.45 -0.62 26.61
C PHE A 270 -10.62 -1.76 27.61
N ALA A 271 -11.55 -2.67 27.31
CA ALA A 271 -11.88 -3.81 28.16
C ALA A 271 -10.73 -4.84 28.29
N ASN A 272 -9.91 -4.97 27.26
CA ASN A 272 -8.77 -5.90 27.21
C ASN A 272 -7.73 -5.44 26.16
N LEU A 273 -6.56 -6.09 26.17
CA LEU A 273 -5.44 -5.73 25.29
C LEU A 273 -5.75 -5.99 23.81
N SER A 274 -6.47 -7.05 23.53
CA SER A 274 -6.83 -7.40 22.14
C SER A 274 -7.76 -6.38 21.51
N THR A 275 -8.77 -5.89 22.25
CA THR A 275 -9.67 -4.81 21.78
C THR A 275 -8.93 -3.50 21.56
N LEU A 276 -8.02 -3.14 22.46
CA LEU A 276 -7.13 -2.00 22.30
C LEU A 276 -6.33 -2.09 20.99
N LEU A 277 -5.67 -3.23 20.75
CA LEU A 277 -4.83 -3.42 19.57
C LEU A 277 -5.65 -3.49 18.26
N ASP A 278 -6.83 -4.10 18.28
CA ASP A 278 -7.74 -4.08 17.12
C ASP A 278 -8.12 -2.64 16.78
N HIS A 279 -8.55 -1.84 17.77
CA HIS A 279 -8.91 -0.45 17.54
C HIS A 279 -7.72 0.37 17.00
N PHE A 280 -6.56 0.26 17.66
CA PHE A 280 -5.37 1.03 17.30
C PHE A 280 -4.81 0.70 15.90
N TYR A 281 -4.90 -0.56 15.45
CA TYR A 281 -4.28 -1.01 14.20
C TYR A 281 -5.24 -1.19 13.03
N ILE A 282 -6.55 -1.29 13.22
CA ILE A 282 -7.53 -1.55 12.14
C ILE A 282 -7.36 -0.59 10.95
N GLY A 283 -7.32 0.71 11.18
CA GLY A 283 -7.15 1.70 10.12
C GLY A 283 -5.75 1.73 9.51
N LYS A 284 -4.71 1.56 10.34
CA LYS A 284 -3.29 1.62 9.94
C LYS A 284 -2.90 0.38 9.13
N ALA A 285 -3.23 -0.80 9.65
CA ALA A 285 -2.94 -2.06 8.98
C ALA A 285 -3.67 -2.18 7.62
N ARG A 286 -4.91 -1.71 7.52
CA ARG A 286 -5.67 -1.74 6.27
C ARG A 286 -5.02 -0.88 5.18
N ARG A 287 -4.55 0.33 5.51
CA ARG A 287 -3.85 1.21 4.56
C ARG A 287 -2.55 0.58 4.05
N ASP A 288 -1.71 0.06 4.94
CA ASP A 288 -0.43 -0.55 4.55
C ASP A 288 -0.59 -1.86 3.78
N ARG A 289 -1.66 -2.62 4.07
CA ARG A 289 -2.01 -3.82 3.31
C ARG A 289 -2.34 -3.48 1.86
N VAL A 290 -3.11 -2.42 1.65
CA VAL A 290 -3.43 -1.91 0.29
C VAL A 290 -2.16 -1.48 -0.42
N HIS A 291 -1.28 -0.72 0.23
CA HIS A 291 0.01 -0.32 -0.34
C HIS A 291 0.91 -1.50 -0.72
N GLN A 292 0.92 -2.57 0.08
CA GLN A 292 1.70 -3.78 -0.26
C GLN A 292 1.16 -4.50 -1.51
N PHE A 293 -0.18 -4.59 -1.65
CA PHE A 293 -0.81 -5.17 -2.85
C PHE A 293 -0.71 -4.25 -4.07
N ALA A 294 -0.72 -2.95 -3.85
CA ALA A 294 -0.64 -1.94 -4.89
C ALA A 294 0.80 -1.70 -5.38
N HIS A 295 1.81 -1.98 -4.55
CA HIS A 295 3.20 -1.61 -4.83
C HIS A 295 3.74 -2.11 -6.19
N ASP A 296 3.44 -3.34 -6.57
CA ASP A 296 3.85 -3.85 -7.90
C ASP A 296 3.09 -3.14 -9.02
N LEU A 297 1.84 -2.76 -8.80
CA LEU A 297 1.04 -2.01 -9.77
C LEU A 297 1.50 -0.55 -9.85
N GLU A 298 1.81 0.09 -8.73
CA GLU A 298 2.40 1.44 -8.69
C GLU A 298 3.70 1.50 -9.49
N LYS A 299 4.60 0.53 -9.27
CA LYS A 299 5.86 0.44 -10.01
C LYS A 299 5.63 0.18 -11.50
N LEU A 300 4.68 -0.68 -11.85
CA LEU A 300 4.30 -0.91 -13.24
C LEU A 300 3.80 0.37 -13.89
N LEU A 301 2.82 1.05 -13.27
CA LEU A 301 2.21 2.29 -13.77
C LEU A 301 3.25 3.39 -13.93
N SER A 302 4.12 3.59 -12.94
CA SER A 302 5.21 4.57 -13.01
C SER A 302 6.15 4.30 -14.20
N ASN A 303 6.51 3.03 -14.46
CA ASN A 303 7.36 2.66 -15.59
C ASN A 303 6.65 2.89 -16.93
N GLU A 304 5.38 2.52 -17.07
CA GLU A 304 4.64 2.72 -18.33
C GLU A 304 4.36 4.20 -18.59
N LEU A 305 4.04 4.99 -17.55
CA LEU A 305 3.90 6.45 -17.66
C LEU A 305 5.22 7.11 -18.11
N ALA A 306 6.35 6.73 -17.52
CA ALA A 306 7.66 7.24 -17.93
C ALA A 306 7.97 6.89 -19.39
N ARG A 307 7.66 5.66 -19.83
CA ARG A 307 7.84 5.21 -21.22
C ARG A 307 6.95 6.00 -22.18
N SER A 308 5.68 6.22 -21.85
CA SER A 308 4.74 6.94 -22.70
C SER A 308 5.08 8.43 -22.79
N ARG A 309 5.53 9.06 -21.71
CA ARG A 309 6.04 10.44 -21.71
C ARG A 309 7.29 10.61 -22.59
N LEU A 310 8.25 9.68 -22.48
CA LEU A 310 9.44 9.67 -23.35
C LEU A 310 9.08 9.44 -24.82
N LYS A 311 8.04 8.64 -25.10
CA LYS A 311 7.54 8.42 -26.46
C LYS A 311 6.95 9.72 -27.02
N ILE A 312 6.17 10.50 -26.25
CA ILE A 312 5.64 11.80 -26.68
C ILE A 312 6.78 12.75 -27.01
N GLU A 313 7.77 12.91 -26.14
CA GLU A 313 8.91 13.79 -26.38
C GLU A 313 9.62 13.46 -27.73
N LYS A 314 9.83 12.18 -28.00
CA LYS A 314 10.42 11.73 -29.29
C LYS A 314 9.52 12.04 -30.49
N LEU A 315 8.20 11.84 -30.36
CA LEU A 315 7.25 12.14 -31.42
C LEU A 315 7.13 13.63 -31.69
N GLU A 316 7.13 14.46 -30.66
CA GLU A 316 7.11 15.93 -30.77
C GLU A 316 8.39 16.45 -31.43
N ASN A 317 9.56 15.92 -31.07
CA ASN A 317 10.83 16.22 -31.75
C ASN A 317 10.78 15.81 -33.23
N THR A 318 10.21 14.64 -33.55
CA THR A 318 10.01 14.22 -34.93
C THR A 318 9.06 15.18 -35.66
N LEU A 319 8.01 15.66 -35.03
CA LEU A 319 7.07 16.62 -35.62
C LEU A 319 7.78 17.96 -35.95
N LEU A 320 8.62 18.47 -35.04
CA LEU A 320 9.44 19.67 -35.28
C LEU A 320 10.42 19.52 -36.45
N GLU A 321 10.98 18.30 -36.64
CA GLU A 321 11.81 18.00 -37.81
C GLU A 321 10.99 17.98 -39.10
N THR A 322 9.72 17.56 -39.05
CA THR A 322 8.83 17.55 -40.21
C THR A 322 8.39 18.93 -40.64
N GLU A 323 8.35 19.93 -39.73
CA GLU A 323 8.09 21.33 -40.07
C GLU A 323 9.13 21.92 -41.04
N LYS A 324 10.36 21.37 -41.02
CA LYS A 324 11.44 21.72 -41.93
C LYS A 324 11.29 21.06 -43.31
N ALA A 325 10.24 20.27 -43.52
CA ALA A 325 10.05 19.55 -44.79
C ALA A 325 10.00 20.46 -46.01
N ASP A 326 9.44 21.68 -45.89
CA ASP A 326 9.36 22.62 -47.00
C ASP A 326 10.74 23.07 -47.53
N VAL A 327 11.78 23.05 -46.69
CA VAL A 327 13.14 23.32 -47.14
C VAL A 327 13.57 22.29 -48.20
N TYR A 328 13.21 21.00 -48.02
CA TYR A 328 13.54 19.97 -49.01
C TYR A 328 12.73 20.12 -50.32
N ARG A 329 11.50 20.62 -50.25
CA ARG A 329 10.72 20.98 -51.45
C ARG A 329 11.42 22.10 -52.23
N ILE A 330 11.75 23.20 -51.53
CA ILE A 330 12.45 24.36 -52.12
C ILE A 330 13.79 23.92 -52.71
N GLN A 331 14.59 23.14 -52.00
CA GLN A 331 15.85 22.61 -52.51
C GLN A 331 15.67 21.74 -53.76
N GLY A 332 14.63 20.88 -53.77
CA GLY A 332 14.30 20.04 -54.93
C GLY A 332 13.88 20.88 -56.16
N GLU A 333 13.07 21.93 -55.97
CA GLU A 333 12.65 22.86 -57.01
C GLU A 333 13.83 23.69 -57.55
N LEU A 334 14.69 24.20 -56.66
CA LEU A 334 15.90 24.92 -57.04
C LEU A 334 16.87 24.06 -57.83
N LEU A 335 17.08 22.80 -57.41
CA LEU A 335 17.89 21.85 -58.16
C LEU A 335 17.28 21.53 -59.53
N THR A 336 15.96 21.41 -59.61
CA THR A 336 15.26 21.13 -60.88
C THR A 336 15.42 22.28 -61.87
N ALA A 337 15.26 23.52 -61.38
CA ALA A 337 15.43 24.73 -62.18
C ALA A 337 16.88 24.92 -62.70
N ASN A 338 17.87 24.42 -61.95
CA ASN A 338 19.31 24.60 -62.25
C ASN A 338 19.97 23.29 -62.71
N LEU A 339 19.25 22.29 -63.22
CA LEU A 339 19.81 21.02 -63.67
C LEU A 339 20.94 21.18 -64.69
N HIS A 340 20.88 22.23 -65.51
CA HIS A 340 21.88 22.54 -66.55
C HIS A 340 23.22 23.01 -65.97
N LEU A 341 23.28 23.39 -64.68
CA LEU A 341 24.50 23.81 -63.98
C LEU A 341 25.13 22.62 -63.19
N MET A 342 24.51 21.46 -63.17
CA MET A 342 24.89 20.32 -62.36
C MET A 342 25.57 19.25 -63.19
N GLU A 343 26.66 18.70 -62.65
CA GLU A 343 27.36 17.54 -63.18
C GLU A 343 27.40 16.39 -62.15
N ARG A 344 27.52 15.16 -62.65
CA ARG A 344 27.70 13.99 -61.78
C ARG A 344 29.03 14.06 -61.08
N GLY A 345 29.06 13.88 -59.77
CA GLY A 345 30.27 13.93 -58.94
C GLY A 345 30.41 15.22 -58.16
N MET A 346 29.57 16.22 -58.38
CA MET A 346 29.53 17.45 -57.56
C MET A 346 29.06 17.12 -56.12
N GLU A 347 29.72 17.74 -55.11
CA GLU A 347 29.40 17.58 -53.71
C GLU A 347 28.31 18.57 -53.25
N GLU A 348 28.27 19.76 -53.86
CA GLU A 348 27.30 20.80 -53.57
C GLU A 348 27.09 21.73 -54.78
N ILE A 349 25.99 22.47 -54.76
CA ILE A 349 25.74 23.55 -55.73
C ILE A 349 25.20 24.78 -55.01
N THR A 350 25.66 25.99 -55.39
CA THR A 350 25.14 27.26 -54.87
C THR A 350 24.27 27.89 -55.96
N VAL A 351 22.99 28.06 -55.66
CA VAL A 351 21.99 28.63 -56.57
C VAL A 351 21.25 29.80 -55.92
N GLU A 352 20.61 30.64 -56.75
CA GLU A 352 19.76 31.73 -56.26
C GLU A 352 18.42 31.17 -55.81
N ASN A 353 18.01 31.52 -54.57
CA ASN A 353 16.73 31.10 -54.00
C ASN A 353 15.64 32.10 -54.33
N PHE A 354 14.83 31.81 -55.37
CA PHE A 354 13.71 32.65 -55.77
C PHE A 354 12.51 32.71 -54.81
N TYR A 355 12.55 31.91 -53.70
CA TYR A 355 11.61 32.00 -52.60
C TYR A 355 12.06 32.90 -51.46
N ASP A 356 13.35 33.40 -51.48
CA ASP A 356 13.92 34.28 -50.44
C ASP A 356 14.78 35.36 -51.11
N ASP A 357 14.14 36.28 -51.78
CA ASP A 357 14.73 37.48 -52.43
C ASP A 357 16.03 37.20 -53.19
N MET A 358 16.11 36.09 -53.90
CA MET A 358 17.31 35.69 -54.70
C MET A 358 18.59 35.52 -53.88
N LYS A 359 18.49 35.30 -52.56
CA LYS A 359 19.64 34.99 -51.73
C LYS A 359 20.28 33.67 -52.17
N LYS A 360 21.60 33.63 -52.12
CA LYS A 360 22.34 32.40 -52.45
C LYS A 360 22.07 31.30 -51.44
N MET A 361 21.70 30.14 -51.93
CA MET A 361 21.53 28.91 -51.12
C MET A 361 22.46 27.82 -51.64
N THR A 362 23.30 27.25 -50.74
CA THR A 362 24.14 26.10 -51.04
C THR A 362 23.38 24.82 -50.70
N ILE A 363 23.26 23.92 -51.66
CA ILE A 363 22.53 22.66 -51.57
C ILE A 363 23.52 21.49 -51.70
N PRO A 364 23.65 20.63 -50.71
CA PRO A 364 24.52 19.46 -50.78
C PRO A 364 23.96 18.40 -51.75
N LEU A 365 24.85 17.74 -52.45
CA LEU A 365 24.56 16.73 -53.45
C LEU A 365 25.20 15.39 -53.12
N ASP A 366 24.57 14.28 -53.54
CA ASP A 366 25.17 12.94 -53.49
C ASP A 366 25.98 12.72 -54.76
N THR A 367 27.30 12.64 -54.64
CA THR A 367 28.26 12.52 -55.76
C THR A 367 28.02 11.26 -56.61
N ARG A 368 27.37 10.24 -56.08
CA ARG A 368 27.05 8.99 -56.77
C ARG A 368 25.81 9.09 -57.67
N LYS A 369 24.96 10.11 -57.43
CA LYS A 369 23.71 10.32 -58.15
C LYS A 369 23.88 11.23 -59.36
N THR A 370 23.01 11.04 -60.35
CA THR A 370 22.90 12.02 -61.43
C THR A 370 22.21 13.32 -60.92
N PRO A 371 22.33 14.47 -61.61
CA PRO A 371 21.66 15.71 -61.27
C PRO A 371 20.15 15.51 -61.03
N SER A 372 19.45 14.86 -61.94
CA SER A 372 18.01 14.58 -61.81
C SER A 372 17.71 13.67 -60.62
N ALA A 373 18.54 12.67 -60.32
CA ALA A 373 18.37 11.75 -59.17
C ALA A 373 18.60 12.49 -57.84
N ASN A 374 19.49 13.48 -57.80
CA ASN A 374 19.66 14.36 -56.63
C ASN A 374 18.39 15.18 -56.35
N ALA A 375 17.85 15.90 -57.37
CA ALA A 375 16.60 16.63 -57.22
C ALA A 375 15.45 15.70 -56.78
N GLN A 376 15.29 14.54 -57.41
CA GLN A 376 14.29 13.54 -57.05
C GLN A 376 14.42 13.09 -55.59
N SER A 377 15.65 12.95 -55.08
CA SER A 377 15.87 12.53 -53.69
C SER A 377 15.38 13.56 -52.66
N TYR A 378 15.47 14.86 -52.98
CA TYR A 378 14.90 15.94 -52.15
C TYR A 378 13.38 15.90 -52.13
N PHE A 379 12.74 15.71 -53.28
CA PHE A 379 11.27 15.53 -53.33
C PHE A 379 10.81 14.27 -52.60
N SER A 380 11.54 13.17 -52.74
CA SER A 380 11.23 11.94 -52.03
C SER A 380 11.33 12.13 -50.51
N ARG A 381 12.33 12.91 -50.04
CA ARG A 381 12.49 13.25 -48.62
C ARG A 381 11.36 14.17 -48.12
N TYR A 382 10.98 15.19 -48.90
CA TYR A 382 9.83 16.01 -48.61
C TYR A 382 8.55 15.21 -48.48
N GLN A 383 8.24 14.35 -49.46
CA GLN A 383 7.03 13.53 -49.45
C GLN A 383 6.99 12.54 -48.26
N LYS A 384 8.14 11.94 -47.94
CA LYS A 384 8.26 11.06 -46.78
C LYS A 384 7.97 11.81 -45.47
N LEU A 385 8.51 13.00 -45.28
CA LEU A 385 8.29 13.82 -44.09
C LEU A 385 6.83 14.30 -44.00
N ARG A 386 6.25 14.78 -45.14
CA ARG A 386 4.84 15.18 -45.19
C ARG A 386 3.88 14.05 -44.80
N ASN A 387 4.11 12.84 -45.32
CA ASN A 387 3.27 11.70 -45.00
C ASN A 387 3.43 11.28 -43.53
N ALA A 388 4.61 11.52 -42.92
CA ALA A 388 4.85 11.19 -41.51
C ALA A 388 4.09 12.12 -40.55
N VAL A 389 3.77 13.34 -40.93
CA VAL A 389 3.10 14.33 -40.04
C VAL A 389 1.78 13.79 -39.50
N GLU A 390 0.90 13.29 -40.35
CA GLU A 390 -0.42 12.79 -39.96
C GLU A 390 -0.28 11.57 -39.03
N VAL A 391 0.61 10.64 -39.36
CA VAL A 391 0.88 9.46 -38.53
C VAL A 391 1.47 9.83 -37.16
N VAL A 392 2.38 10.81 -37.13
CA VAL A 392 2.99 11.29 -35.87
C VAL A 392 1.95 11.99 -35.00
N LYS A 393 1.09 12.84 -35.59
CA LYS A 393 0.00 13.51 -34.85
C LYS A 393 -0.98 12.50 -34.27
N GLU A 394 -1.37 11.50 -35.03
CA GLU A 394 -2.23 10.41 -34.56
C GLU A 394 -1.58 9.65 -33.38
N GLN A 395 -0.28 9.30 -33.52
CA GLN A 395 0.46 8.62 -32.46
C GLN A 395 0.60 9.47 -31.18
N ILE A 396 0.76 10.79 -31.32
CA ILE A 396 0.76 11.73 -30.17
C ILE A 396 -0.60 11.71 -29.47
N ALA A 397 -1.71 11.79 -30.23
CA ALA A 397 -3.06 11.76 -29.69
C ALA A 397 -3.30 10.44 -28.91
N LEU A 398 -3.03 9.30 -29.54
CA LEU A 398 -3.18 7.98 -28.90
C LEU A 398 -2.32 7.83 -27.63
N THR A 399 -1.07 8.35 -27.67
CA THR A 399 -0.20 8.26 -26.50
C THR A 399 -0.64 9.19 -25.37
N LYS A 400 -1.23 10.35 -25.68
CA LYS A 400 -1.85 11.22 -24.67
C LYS A 400 -3.06 10.58 -24.01
N GLU A 401 -3.91 9.91 -24.78
CA GLU A 401 -5.04 9.12 -24.25
C GLU A 401 -4.54 7.99 -23.32
N GLU A 402 -3.46 7.32 -23.72
CA GLU A 402 -2.83 6.28 -22.90
C GLU A 402 -2.29 6.82 -21.56
N ILE A 403 -1.63 7.98 -21.58
CA ILE A 403 -1.17 8.65 -20.34
C ILE A 403 -2.35 9.00 -19.44
N THR A 404 -3.41 9.61 -19.98
CA THR A 404 -4.62 9.96 -19.22
C THR A 404 -5.24 8.71 -18.57
N TYR A 405 -5.31 7.59 -19.30
CA TYR A 405 -5.78 6.33 -18.76
C TYR A 405 -4.90 5.81 -17.62
N LEU A 406 -3.57 5.76 -17.81
CA LEU A 406 -2.65 5.28 -16.77
C LEU A 406 -2.65 6.18 -15.53
N GLU A 407 -2.74 7.50 -15.68
CA GLU A 407 -2.88 8.46 -14.58
C GLU A 407 -4.22 8.29 -13.84
N SER A 408 -5.29 7.94 -14.54
CA SER A 408 -6.59 7.60 -13.92
C SER A 408 -6.45 6.37 -13.03
N VAL A 409 -5.81 5.30 -13.52
CA VAL A 409 -5.57 4.07 -12.74
C VAL A 409 -4.66 4.35 -11.54
N GLU A 410 -3.60 5.16 -11.70
CA GLU A 410 -2.70 5.56 -10.61
C GLU A 410 -3.47 6.29 -9.49
N SER A 411 -4.30 7.27 -9.85
CA SER A 411 -5.12 8.02 -8.88
C SER A 411 -6.14 7.13 -8.14
N GLN A 412 -6.76 6.19 -8.85
CA GLN A 412 -7.69 5.24 -8.25
C GLN A 412 -6.99 4.29 -7.29
N LEU A 413 -5.75 3.87 -7.60
CA LEU A 413 -4.98 2.97 -6.76
C LEU A 413 -4.68 3.57 -5.38
N GLU A 414 -4.45 4.89 -5.28
CA GLU A 414 -4.19 5.60 -4.02
C GLU A 414 -5.36 5.50 -3.02
N THR A 415 -6.59 5.40 -3.50
CA THR A 415 -7.81 5.38 -2.66
C THR A 415 -8.49 4.00 -2.62
N SER A 416 -7.89 2.99 -3.28
CA SER A 416 -8.44 1.66 -3.45
C SER A 416 -8.41 0.81 -2.19
N GLY A 417 -9.43 -0.04 -2.01
CA GLY A 417 -9.40 -1.17 -1.08
C GLY A 417 -8.78 -2.42 -1.71
N PRO A 418 -8.58 -3.50 -0.94
CA PRO A 418 -7.98 -4.75 -1.47
C PRO A 418 -8.75 -5.37 -2.66
N GLN A 419 -10.08 -5.26 -2.66
CA GLN A 419 -10.93 -5.74 -3.76
C GLN A 419 -10.76 -4.88 -5.01
N ASP A 420 -10.72 -3.56 -4.84
CA ASP A 420 -10.52 -2.61 -5.94
C ASP A 420 -9.18 -2.84 -6.63
N VAL A 421 -8.11 -3.11 -5.85
CA VAL A 421 -6.77 -3.42 -6.38
C VAL A 421 -6.79 -4.67 -7.27
N GLU A 422 -7.55 -5.71 -6.89
CA GLU A 422 -7.68 -6.91 -7.73
C GLU A 422 -8.47 -6.63 -9.02
N GLU A 423 -9.53 -5.81 -8.95
CA GLU A 423 -10.28 -5.37 -10.14
C GLU A 423 -9.40 -4.53 -11.08
N ILE A 424 -8.58 -3.61 -10.52
CA ILE A 424 -7.58 -2.83 -11.27
C ILE A 424 -6.53 -3.76 -11.92
N ARG A 425 -6.06 -4.76 -11.20
CA ARG A 425 -5.12 -5.76 -11.73
C ARG A 425 -5.71 -6.52 -12.91
N GLN A 426 -6.96 -6.94 -12.82
CA GLN A 426 -7.68 -7.59 -13.92
C GLN A 426 -7.86 -6.64 -15.11
N GLU A 427 -8.21 -5.38 -14.86
CA GLU A 427 -8.34 -4.36 -15.91
C GLU A 427 -7.02 -4.16 -16.68
N LEU A 428 -5.91 -3.96 -15.95
CA LEU A 428 -4.57 -3.82 -16.55
C LEU A 428 -4.16 -5.06 -17.34
N ALA A 429 -4.56 -6.25 -16.91
CA ALA A 429 -4.33 -7.49 -17.65
C ALA A 429 -5.17 -7.57 -18.93
N GLU A 430 -6.45 -7.19 -18.88
CA GLU A 430 -7.33 -7.11 -20.06
C GLU A 430 -6.86 -6.05 -21.06
N GLN A 431 -6.25 -4.96 -20.58
CA GLN A 431 -5.64 -3.92 -21.41
C GLN A 431 -4.22 -4.29 -21.91
N GLY A 432 -3.67 -5.45 -21.53
CA GLY A 432 -2.39 -5.96 -22.01
C GLY A 432 -1.14 -5.48 -21.26
N TYR A 433 -1.27 -4.74 -20.18
CA TYR A 433 -0.12 -4.28 -19.35
C TYR A 433 0.45 -5.37 -18.45
N LEU A 434 -0.35 -6.40 -18.12
CA LEU A 434 0.03 -7.52 -17.27
C LEU A 434 -0.19 -8.86 -17.98
N ARG A 435 0.71 -9.82 -17.75
CA ARG A 435 0.49 -11.22 -18.14
C ARG A 435 -0.34 -11.91 -17.06
N TYR A 436 -1.64 -11.98 -17.25
CA TYR A 436 -2.53 -12.68 -16.34
C TYR A 436 -2.59 -14.17 -16.72
N LYS A 437 -2.00 -15.04 -15.89
CA LYS A 437 -2.20 -16.49 -16.03
C LYS A 437 -3.56 -16.85 -15.42
N GLN A 438 -4.62 -16.86 -16.21
CA GLN A 438 -5.86 -17.50 -15.78
C GLN A 438 -5.57 -18.97 -15.44
N LYS A 439 -5.75 -19.35 -14.17
CA LYS A 439 -5.74 -20.77 -13.79
C LYS A 439 -6.93 -21.45 -14.45
N LYS A 440 -6.65 -22.38 -15.42
CA LYS A 440 -7.66 -23.29 -15.96
C LYS A 440 -8.30 -24.05 -14.79
N GLY A 441 -9.59 -23.82 -14.54
CA GLY A 441 -10.35 -24.65 -13.59
C GLY A 441 -11.31 -23.94 -12.65
N SER A 442 -11.30 -22.63 -12.52
CA SER A 442 -12.29 -21.89 -11.69
C SER A 442 -13.11 -20.94 -12.56
N ARG A 443 -14.27 -21.40 -13.06
CA ARG A 443 -15.36 -20.52 -13.45
C ARG A 443 -15.95 -19.90 -12.17
N LYS A 444 -15.23 -18.98 -11.51
CA LYS A 444 -15.93 -18.06 -10.61
C LYS A 444 -16.88 -17.26 -11.49
N LYS A 445 -18.18 -17.28 -11.16
CA LYS A 445 -19.14 -16.31 -11.71
C LYS A 445 -18.48 -14.94 -11.54
N ALA A 446 -18.33 -14.20 -12.64
CA ALA A 446 -17.85 -12.84 -12.58
C ALA A 446 -18.75 -12.10 -11.59
N THR A 447 -18.21 -11.69 -10.46
CA THR A 447 -18.89 -10.80 -9.53
C THR A 447 -19.10 -9.48 -10.27
N LEU A 448 -20.34 -8.99 -10.30
CA LEU A 448 -20.62 -7.68 -10.88
C LEU A 448 -19.82 -6.63 -10.10
N PRO A 449 -19.24 -5.62 -10.77
CA PRO A 449 -18.61 -4.50 -10.09
C PRO A 449 -19.60 -3.86 -9.12
N ALA A 450 -19.17 -3.60 -7.89
CA ALA A 450 -20.01 -3.04 -6.84
C ALA A 450 -19.55 -1.62 -6.49
N PRO A 451 -20.17 -0.56 -7.07
CA PRO A 451 -19.89 0.82 -6.69
C PRO A 451 -20.14 1.04 -5.20
N GLU A 452 -19.31 1.86 -4.56
CA GLU A 452 -19.44 2.18 -3.14
C GLU A 452 -20.67 3.05 -2.89
N LYS A 453 -21.39 2.80 -1.78
CA LYS A 453 -22.64 3.48 -1.45
C LYS A 453 -22.43 4.49 -0.33
N TYR A 454 -22.96 5.68 -0.55
CA TYR A 454 -23.03 6.80 0.40
C TYR A 454 -24.48 7.24 0.57
N THR A 455 -24.78 7.92 1.67
CA THR A 455 -26.08 8.55 1.91
C THR A 455 -25.86 10.03 2.19
N SER A 456 -26.48 10.92 1.41
CA SER A 456 -26.41 12.36 1.67
C SER A 456 -27.05 12.72 3.03
N SER A 457 -26.72 13.89 3.57
CA SER A 457 -27.35 14.41 4.81
C SER A 457 -28.87 14.53 4.70
N THR A 458 -29.41 14.61 3.49
CA THR A 458 -30.85 14.65 3.22
C THR A 458 -31.45 13.27 2.93
N GLY A 459 -30.65 12.19 2.99
CA GLY A 459 -31.08 10.81 2.85
C GLY A 459 -31.09 10.26 1.42
N LEU A 460 -30.53 10.96 0.43
CA LEU A 460 -30.42 10.45 -0.94
C LEU A 460 -29.23 9.49 -1.08
N THR A 461 -29.42 8.43 -1.85
CA THR A 461 -28.33 7.49 -2.15
C THR A 461 -27.38 8.07 -3.20
N ILE A 462 -26.08 8.04 -2.89
CA ILE A 462 -25.00 8.43 -3.79
C ILE A 462 -24.13 7.19 -4.05
N LEU A 463 -23.87 6.88 -5.31
CA LEU A 463 -23.03 5.77 -5.74
C LEU A 463 -21.71 6.28 -6.32
N VAL A 464 -20.60 5.62 -5.97
CA VAL A 464 -19.24 6.01 -6.35
C VAL A 464 -18.50 4.84 -6.97
N GLY A 465 -17.99 5.02 -8.18
CA GLY A 465 -17.08 4.07 -8.81
C GLY A 465 -15.65 4.30 -8.34
N LYS A 466 -15.02 3.28 -7.76
CA LYS A 466 -13.67 3.34 -7.20
C LYS A 466 -12.56 2.93 -8.17
N ASN A 467 -12.94 2.39 -9.32
CA ASN A 467 -12.05 2.02 -10.42
C ASN A 467 -12.80 2.15 -11.76
N ASN A 468 -12.07 2.06 -12.86
CA ASN A 468 -12.64 2.27 -14.20
C ASN A 468 -13.73 1.25 -14.56
N LYS A 469 -13.63 -0.01 -14.10
CA LYS A 469 -14.67 -1.02 -14.31
C LYS A 469 -15.95 -0.66 -13.56
N GLN A 470 -15.83 -0.18 -12.31
CA GLN A 470 -16.96 0.30 -11.52
C GLN A 470 -17.54 1.59 -12.13
N ASN A 471 -16.70 2.53 -12.59
CA ASN A 471 -17.13 3.74 -13.29
C ASN A 471 -17.96 3.40 -14.54
N ASP A 472 -17.47 2.49 -15.37
CA ASP A 472 -18.17 2.01 -16.55
C ASP A 472 -19.51 1.32 -16.21
N TYR A 473 -19.49 0.46 -15.21
CA TYR A 473 -20.70 -0.24 -14.78
C TYR A 473 -21.72 0.72 -14.19
N LEU A 474 -21.29 1.63 -13.31
CA LEU A 474 -22.14 2.66 -12.71
C LEU A 474 -22.84 3.52 -13.76
N THR A 475 -22.06 4.10 -14.68
CA THR A 475 -22.58 5.08 -15.64
C THR A 475 -23.39 4.43 -16.77
N ASN A 476 -22.93 3.28 -17.31
CA ASN A 476 -23.52 2.72 -18.52
C ASN A 476 -24.56 1.62 -18.28
N LYS A 477 -24.65 1.05 -17.05
CA LYS A 477 -25.53 -0.10 -16.75
C LYS A 477 -26.40 0.09 -15.53
N LEU A 478 -25.90 0.73 -14.47
CA LEU A 478 -26.61 0.81 -13.18
C LEU A 478 -27.46 2.09 -13.08
N ALA A 479 -26.87 3.23 -13.44
CA ALA A 479 -27.53 4.53 -13.36
C ALA A 479 -28.64 4.68 -14.39
N ARG A 480 -29.70 5.38 -14.02
CA ARG A 480 -30.84 5.70 -14.90
C ARG A 480 -30.59 7.00 -15.65
N ASN A 481 -31.17 7.16 -16.84
CA ASN A 481 -30.97 8.31 -17.70
C ASN A 481 -31.33 9.68 -17.08
N ASN A 482 -32.21 9.69 -16.08
CA ASN A 482 -32.67 10.89 -15.38
C ASN A 482 -32.00 11.11 -14.02
N GLU A 483 -31.01 10.31 -13.65
CA GLU A 483 -30.19 10.52 -12.45
C GLU A 483 -29.03 11.49 -12.73
N TYR A 484 -28.49 12.11 -11.67
CA TYR A 484 -27.40 13.08 -11.78
C TYR A 484 -26.05 12.41 -11.63
N TRP A 485 -25.16 12.68 -12.60
CA TRP A 485 -23.79 12.19 -12.66
C TRP A 485 -22.81 13.35 -12.44
N PHE A 486 -21.72 13.08 -11.71
CA PHE A 486 -20.65 14.05 -11.39
C PHE A 486 -19.28 13.47 -11.67
N HIS A 487 -18.37 14.34 -12.10
CA HIS A 487 -16.96 14.01 -12.29
C HIS A 487 -16.10 15.29 -12.17
N VAL A 488 -14.87 15.16 -11.65
CA VAL A 488 -13.92 16.27 -11.63
C VAL A 488 -13.61 16.73 -13.06
N LYS A 489 -13.58 18.05 -13.28
CA LYS A 489 -13.35 18.62 -14.61
C LYS A 489 -11.90 18.43 -15.04
N ASP A 490 -11.67 17.92 -16.26
CA ASP A 490 -10.38 17.79 -16.94
C ASP A 490 -9.29 17.04 -16.17
N LEU A 491 -9.65 16.29 -15.13
CA LEU A 491 -8.72 15.51 -14.31
C LEU A 491 -9.23 14.07 -14.11
N PRO A 492 -8.33 13.10 -13.85
CA PRO A 492 -8.72 11.75 -13.45
C PRO A 492 -9.50 11.73 -12.13
N GLY A 493 -10.59 10.95 -12.08
CA GLY A 493 -11.44 10.83 -10.90
C GLY A 493 -12.48 9.72 -10.99
N SER A 494 -13.28 9.60 -9.93
CA SER A 494 -14.41 8.70 -9.84
C SER A 494 -15.66 9.26 -10.49
N HIS A 495 -16.46 8.37 -11.08
CA HIS A 495 -17.85 8.71 -11.44
C HIS A 495 -18.70 8.62 -10.18
N VAL A 496 -19.49 9.65 -9.93
CA VAL A 496 -20.41 9.73 -8.80
C VAL A 496 -21.82 9.94 -9.34
N VAL A 497 -22.80 9.20 -8.82
CA VAL A 497 -24.19 9.29 -9.27
C VAL A 497 -25.11 9.44 -8.08
N ILE A 498 -25.97 10.47 -8.07
CA ILE A 498 -27.10 10.57 -7.13
C ILE A 498 -28.28 9.82 -7.73
N GLN A 499 -28.80 8.83 -6.99
CA GLN A 499 -29.98 8.08 -7.41
C GLN A 499 -31.29 8.89 -7.17
N SER A 500 -31.37 10.05 -7.80
CA SER A 500 -32.56 10.91 -7.77
C SER A 500 -32.69 11.65 -9.10
N ASN A 501 -33.93 11.90 -9.50
CA ASN A 501 -34.26 12.72 -10.67
C ASN A 501 -34.37 14.22 -10.35
N ASN A 502 -34.45 14.58 -9.09
CA ASN A 502 -34.50 15.96 -8.62
C ASN A 502 -33.78 16.07 -7.27
N PRO A 503 -32.44 15.97 -7.25
CA PRO A 503 -31.67 16.10 -6.01
C PRO A 503 -31.72 17.54 -5.49
N ASP A 504 -31.71 17.70 -4.18
CA ASP A 504 -31.58 18.97 -3.50
C ASP A 504 -30.13 19.51 -3.60
N GLU A 505 -29.97 20.81 -3.35
CA GLU A 505 -28.70 21.53 -3.48
C GLU A 505 -27.60 20.98 -2.54
N THR A 506 -28.02 20.53 -1.33
CA THR A 506 -27.10 19.93 -0.34
C THR A 506 -26.53 18.61 -0.90
N SER A 507 -27.40 17.71 -1.36
CA SER A 507 -26.96 16.43 -1.94
C SER A 507 -26.09 16.62 -3.20
N ILE A 508 -26.37 17.63 -4.03
CA ILE A 508 -25.55 18.00 -5.19
C ILE A 508 -24.14 18.42 -4.73
N THR A 509 -24.06 19.27 -3.72
CA THR A 509 -22.79 19.75 -3.16
C THR A 509 -21.98 18.60 -2.54
N GLU A 510 -22.63 17.75 -1.77
CA GLU A 510 -21.99 16.57 -1.17
C GLU A 510 -21.49 15.57 -2.22
N ALA A 511 -22.26 15.29 -3.27
CA ALA A 511 -21.83 14.44 -4.37
C ALA A 511 -20.65 15.06 -5.15
N ALA A 512 -20.66 16.37 -5.36
CA ALA A 512 -19.52 17.06 -5.95
C ALA A 512 -18.27 17.01 -5.05
N MET A 513 -18.41 17.15 -3.72
CA MET A 513 -17.30 16.96 -2.77
C MET A 513 -16.74 15.54 -2.78
N ILE A 514 -17.62 14.53 -2.86
CA ILE A 514 -17.20 13.12 -3.00
C ILE A 514 -16.42 12.93 -4.32
N ALA A 515 -16.89 13.49 -5.44
CA ALA A 515 -16.18 13.40 -6.72
C ALA A 515 -14.81 14.08 -6.66
N ALA A 516 -14.71 15.24 -6.01
CA ALA A 516 -13.46 15.96 -5.79
C ALA A 516 -12.50 15.18 -4.89
N TYR A 517 -12.99 14.55 -3.82
CA TYR A 517 -12.21 13.73 -2.90
C TYR A 517 -11.61 12.49 -3.59
N TYR A 518 -12.39 11.83 -4.47
CA TYR A 518 -11.94 10.68 -5.25
C TYR A 518 -11.34 11.08 -6.61
N SER A 519 -10.53 12.14 -6.62
CA SER A 519 -9.85 12.63 -7.81
C SER A 519 -8.38 12.98 -7.54
N LYS A 520 -7.63 13.23 -8.60
CA LYS A 520 -6.24 13.73 -8.52
C LYS A 520 -6.14 15.10 -7.82
N ALA A 521 -7.24 15.86 -7.72
CA ALA A 521 -7.32 17.16 -7.06
C ALA A 521 -7.69 17.09 -5.57
N ARG A 522 -7.66 15.93 -4.94
CA ARG A 522 -8.07 15.66 -3.55
C ARG A 522 -7.50 16.63 -2.51
N LEU A 523 -6.29 17.14 -2.71
CA LEU A 523 -5.59 18.03 -1.77
C LEU A 523 -5.69 19.51 -2.17
N SER A 524 -6.46 19.84 -3.22
CA SER A 524 -6.61 21.22 -3.70
C SER A 524 -7.66 21.98 -2.87
N ALA A 525 -7.44 23.28 -2.69
CA ALA A 525 -8.35 24.14 -1.92
C ALA A 525 -9.69 24.37 -2.62
N THR A 526 -9.72 24.32 -3.96
CA THR A 526 -10.95 24.46 -4.76
C THR A 526 -10.85 23.58 -6.00
N VAL A 527 -11.85 22.74 -6.21
CA VAL A 527 -11.90 21.76 -7.29
C VAL A 527 -13.14 21.98 -8.14
N PRO A 528 -13.01 22.21 -9.46
CA PRO A 528 -14.14 22.25 -10.37
C PRO A 528 -14.65 20.82 -10.63
N VAL A 529 -15.94 20.60 -10.39
CA VAL A 529 -16.63 19.34 -10.62
C VAL A 529 -17.79 19.60 -11.58
N ASP A 530 -17.83 18.86 -12.67
CA ASP A 530 -18.93 18.94 -13.64
C ASP A 530 -20.03 17.96 -13.22
N GLY A 531 -21.27 18.44 -13.21
CA GLY A 531 -22.48 17.66 -12.96
C GLY A 531 -23.44 17.76 -14.14
N THR A 532 -23.99 16.62 -14.58
CA THR A 532 -24.99 16.55 -15.67
C THR A 532 -25.91 15.34 -15.47
N LEU A 533 -26.97 15.24 -16.26
CA LEU A 533 -27.80 14.04 -16.28
C LEU A 533 -27.11 12.88 -17.00
N VAL A 534 -27.26 11.66 -16.51
CA VAL A 534 -26.67 10.44 -17.09
C VAL A 534 -26.93 10.31 -18.61
N LYS A 535 -28.11 10.73 -19.09
CA LYS A 535 -28.45 10.72 -20.54
C LYS A 535 -27.48 11.52 -21.42
N HIS A 536 -26.77 12.47 -20.85
CA HIS A 536 -25.79 13.32 -21.55
C HIS A 536 -24.37 12.76 -21.49
N VAL A 537 -24.17 11.63 -20.77
CA VAL A 537 -22.87 10.97 -20.63
C VAL A 537 -22.81 9.79 -21.59
N LYS A 538 -21.79 9.75 -22.45
CA LYS A 538 -21.63 8.73 -23.50
C LYS A 538 -20.22 8.17 -23.50
N LYS A 539 -20.10 6.86 -23.69
CA LYS A 539 -18.81 6.21 -23.92
C LYS A 539 -18.58 6.07 -25.43
N PRO A 540 -17.50 6.67 -25.99
CA PRO A 540 -17.14 6.46 -27.39
C PRO A 540 -16.78 5.00 -27.68
N ASN A 541 -17.06 4.54 -28.91
CA ASN A 541 -16.69 3.19 -29.34
C ASN A 541 -15.16 3.02 -29.29
N GLY A 542 -14.70 1.94 -28.65
CA GLY A 542 -13.27 1.63 -28.54
C GLY A 542 -12.54 2.40 -27.43
N ALA A 543 -13.22 3.30 -26.69
CA ALA A 543 -12.61 4.04 -25.60
C ALA A 543 -12.17 3.13 -24.44
N LYS A 544 -11.10 3.52 -23.75
CA LYS A 544 -10.58 2.86 -22.57
C LYS A 544 -11.65 2.77 -21.46
N PRO A 545 -11.56 1.79 -20.53
CA PRO A 545 -12.46 1.74 -19.38
C PRO A 545 -12.46 3.06 -18.59
N GLY A 546 -13.63 3.50 -18.11
CA GLY A 546 -13.81 4.73 -17.37
C GLY A 546 -13.82 6.02 -18.20
N TYR A 547 -13.47 5.99 -19.47
CA TYR A 547 -13.50 7.18 -20.33
C TYR A 547 -14.90 7.45 -20.87
N VAL A 548 -15.37 8.68 -20.69
CA VAL A 548 -16.67 9.18 -21.18
C VAL A 548 -16.53 10.59 -21.74
N ILE A 549 -17.43 10.95 -22.65
CA ILE A 549 -17.69 12.32 -23.09
C ILE A 549 -19.07 12.73 -22.60
N TYR A 550 -19.24 13.99 -22.23
CA TYR A 550 -20.50 14.50 -21.71
C TYR A 550 -20.74 15.93 -22.19
N ASP A 551 -22.01 16.33 -22.16
CA ASP A 551 -22.48 17.67 -22.51
C ASP A 551 -23.52 18.16 -21.50
N ASN A 552 -23.97 19.42 -21.66
CA ASN A 552 -25.00 20.08 -20.82
C ASN A 552 -24.64 20.08 -19.32
N GLN A 553 -23.36 20.15 -18.99
CA GLN A 553 -22.88 20.16 -17.60
C GLN A 553 -23.01 21.53 -16.93
N THR A 554 -23.18 21.50 -15.62
CA THR A 554 -23.00 22.63 -14.70
C THR A 554 -21.73 22.37 -13.88
N THR A 555 -20.83 23.36 -13.78
CA THR A 555 -19.61 23.23 -13.01
C THR A 555 -19.82 23.75 -11.59
N TYR A 556 -19.54 22.90 -10.60
CA TYR A 556 -19.58 23.20 -9.16
C TYR A 556 -18.16 23.36 -8.66
N PHE A 557 -17.92 24.37 -7.82
CA PHE A 557 -16.63 24.61 -7.20
C PHE A 557 -16.69 24.18 -5.72
N VAL A 558 -15.97 23.13 -5.36
CA VAL A 558 -16.03 22.54 -4.01
C VAL A 558 -14.64 22.34 -3.43
N THR A 559 -14.54 22.35 -2.09
CA THR A 559 -13.34 21.97 -1.36
C THR A 559 -13.51 20.52 -0.89
N PRO A 560 -12.60 19.59 -1.24
CA PRO A 560 -12.67 18.22 -0.74
C PRO A 560 -12.58 18.18 0.79
N ASP A 561 -13.52 17.49 1.45
CA ASP A 561 -13.54 17.30 2.90
C ASP A 561 -13.59 15.80 3.25
N GLU A 562 -12.47 15.27 3.74
CA GLU A 562 -12.35 13.85 4.11
C GLU A 562 -13.30 13.46 5.25
N LYS A 563 -13.51 14.33 6.24
CA LYS A 563 -14.39 14.04 7.38
C LYS A 563 -15.83 13.86 6.92
N LEU A 564 -16.32 14.82 6.13
CA LEU A 564 -17.68 14.76 5.57
C LEU A 564 -17.85 13.50 4.71
N VAL A 565 -16.89 13.19 3.83
CA VAL A 565 -16.96 12.00 2.98
C VAL A 565 -17.01 10.71 3.79
N LEU A 566 -16.27 10.63 4.90
CA LEU A 566 -16.30 9.47 5.80
C LEU A 566 -17.61 9.38 6.60
N GLU A 567 -18.19 10.50 7.03
CA GLU A 567 -19.48 10.55 7.73
C GLU A 567 -20.65 10.12 6.83
N LEU A 568 -20.62 10.45 5.54
CA LEU A 568 -21.64 10.08 4.57
C LEU A 568 -21.54 8.61 4.13
N LYS A 569 -20.47 7.91 4.49
CA LYS A 569 -20.23 6.52 4.09
C LYS A 569 -21.07 5.55 4.94
N ASN A 570 -21.82 4.67 4.27
CA ASN A 570 -22.65 3.64 4.90
C ASN A 570 -21.86 2.41 5.34
#